data_a558c1f18f7979f148d8f06bf691c72b
#
_entry.id   a558c1f18f7979f148d8f06bf691c72b
#
_cell.length_a   1.000
_cell.length_b   1.000
_cell.length_c   1.000
_cell.angle_alpha   90.00
_cell.angle_beta   90.00
_cell.angle_gamma   90.00
#
_symmetry.space_group_name_H-M   'P 1'
#
loop_
_entity.id
_entity.type
_entity.pdbx_description
1 polymer ?
#
loop_
_entity_poly.entity_id
_entity_poly.type
_entity_poly.pdbx_seq_one_letter_code
_entity_poly.pdbx_strand_id
1 'polypeptide(L)'
;MLEKQHQSIAFELIKYSTLEDKQILYFCESDKEARLLKNELLLLLDNSRVGYYPEREILPYDRFSTTDSIIQDRLKLLNSDKKNLKIVVTSCINLFEKLPSKNHFFARKQFRIGDSLSIKDLTDILEELNYQRVDKVTSINEYTVRGGVVDFYSGFHKEPLRVDFFGDQIDEIRQFDPSSQHMIDKLSKFKLFSGSEIRLDDESIKKFKSNWRNYFQTHDERHCEIFKTLVNGQYPEGYEIYNPLIQTDNSNLIDFFPEFSLMKSNKIDQLLLSHMSFVEERYQEESIDVSRPLMKPSDYIFQMQEIQSYLDSSKEIAFASYNALIDNKKDKEIQLKELVDKQNNGELASLLITSSEQTKLDEINKKYKINTTTIPFNIRDGIFSCFHSSARSFINENGSFIHLNLDEFVSSEILSKKNNSQINDSLIKNFENPFLDNELVIHVDYGVGIYEGLEVLKTNSSEEEYIKITYHENEILYVPIRQSYLVSKFQTTQTEGMPLDSLSSNKWKIKKEKAKLKALDHAAELLDIESRR
;
A
#
# COMPACT_ATOMS: atom_id res chain seq x y z
N MET A 1 21.49 29.86 13.28
CA MET A 1 20.14 29.60 13.83
C MET A 1 19.32 28.74 12.85
N LEU A 2 19.81 27.50 12.57
CA LEU A 2 19.08 26.47 11.78
C LEU A 2 18.33 25.54 12.74
N GLU A 3 17.86 26.09 13.85
CA GLU A 3 17.52 25.34 15.05
C GLU A 3 16.05 24.92 15.03
N LYS A 4 15.80 23.65 15.19
CA LYS A 4 14.52 22.99 15.52
C LYS A 4 13.43 22.84 14.45
N GLN A 5 13.52 23.46 13.27
CA GLN A 5 12.43 23.44 12.28
C GLN A 5 12.50 22.31 11.26
N HIS A 6 13.60 21.54 11.22
CA HIS A 6 13.85 20.50 10.21
C HIS A 6 14.22 19.13 10.83
N GLN A 7 13.93 18.93 12.11
CA GLN A 7 14.22 17.67 12.79
C GLN A 7 13.28 16.56 12.30
N SER A 8 13.86 15.44 11.86
CA SER A 8 13.08 14.26 11.55
C SER A 8 12.62 13.56 12.84
N ILE A 9 11.36 13.19 12.89
CA ILE A 9 10.81 12.39 13.97
C ILE A 9 11.45 10.99 14.03
N ALA A 10 12.02 10.51 12.93
CA ALA A 10 12.76 9.24 12.89
C ALA A 10 13.86 9.18 13.96
N PHE A 11 14.60 10.28 14.13
CA PHE A 11 15.64 10.35 15.17
C PHE A 11 15.07 10.27 16.57
N GLU A 12 13.97 10.96 16.85
CA GLU A 12 13.32 10.93 18.17
C GLU A 12 12.83 9.53 18.51
N LEU A 13 12.21 8.85 17.52
CA LEU A 13 11.73 7.48 17.68
C LEU A 13 12.89 6.51 17.90
N ILE A 14 13.97 6.62 17.11
CA ILE A 14 15.16 5.78 17.26
C ILE A 14 15.82 6.00 18.63
N LYS A 15 15.99 7.26 19.02
CA LYS A 15 16.55 7.67 20.30
C LYS A 15 15.74 7.09 21.45
N TYR A 16 14.42 7.28 21.45
CA TYR A 16 13.53 6.74 22.48
C TYR A 16 13.59 5.21 22.53
N SER A 17 13.48 4.53 21.37
CA SER A 17 13.56 3.08 21.30
C SER A 17 14.88 2.54 21.84
N THR A 18 15.99 3.26 21.61
CA THR A 18 17.33 2.85 22.06
C THR A 18 17.54 3.11 23.54
N LEU A 19 17.15 4.28 24.05
CA LEU A 19 17.35 4.67 25.45
C LEU A 19 16.47 3.88 26.42
N GLU A 20 15.23 3.63 26.04
CA GLU A 20 14.25 2.92 26.86
C GLU A 20 14.23 1.40 26.59
N ASP A 21 14.98 0.94 25.58
CA ASP A 21 14.96 -0.44 25.06
C ASP A 21 13.54 -0.94 24.78
N LYS A 22 12.73 -0.08 24.16
CA LYS A 22 11.32 -0.36 23.85
C LYS A 22 11.05 -0.40 22.37
N GLN A 23 10.12 -1.26 21.99
CA GLN A 23 9.50 -1.26 20.66
C GLN A 23 8.41 -0.19 20.62
N ILE A 24 8.23 0.47 19.47
CA ILE A 24 7.31 1.60 19.32
C ILE A 24 6.29 1.30 18.24
N LEU A 25 5.01 1.53 18.51
CA LEU A 25 3.95 1.67 17.53
C LEU A 25 3.58 3.15 17.44
N TYR A 26 3.92 3.77 16.30
CA TYR A 26 3.75 5.19 16.08
C TYR A 26 2.61 5.49 15.10
N PHE A 27 1.68 6.35 15.55
CA PHE A 27 0.55 6.81 14.75
C PHE A 27 0.85 8.15 14.10
N CYS A 28 0.89 8.16 12.76
CA CYS A 28 1.05 9.34 11.92
C CYS A 28 -0.30 10.00 11.63
N GLU A 29 -0.25 11.25 11.17
CA GLU A 29 -1.43 12.03 10.77
C GLU A 29 -2.13 11.47 9.53
N SER A 30 -1.37 10.83 8.63
CA SER A 30 -1.88 10.21 7.40
C SER A 30 -0.97 9.07 6.95
N ASP A 31 -1.45 8.27 6.01
CA ASP A 31 -0.68 7.20 5.38
C ASP A 31 0.54 7.74 4.60
N LYS A 32 0.39 8.89 3.95
CA LYS A 32 1.51 9.58 3.29
C LYS A 32 2.64 9.90 4.28
N GLU A 33 2.31 10.43 5.46
CA GLU A 33 3.29 10.71 6.51
C GLU A 33 3.92 9.42 7.04
N ALA A 34 3.13 8.36 7.21
CA ALA A 34 3.64 7.05 7.64
C ALA A 34 4.63 6.45 6.63
N ARG A 35 4.35 6.55 5.32
CA ARG A 35 5.27 6.09 4.26
C ARG A 35 6.57 6.90 4.23
N LEU A 36 6.48 8.22 4.36
CA LEU A 36 7.66 9.08 4.40
C LEU A 36 8.52 8.76 5.62
N LEU A 37 7.90 8.63 6.80
CA LEU A 37 8.60 8.29 8.04
C LEU A 37 9.23 6.88 7.97
N LYS A 38 8.52 5.90 7.39
CA LYS A 38 9.11 4.57 7.10
C LYS A 38 10.41 4.70 6.31
N ASN A 39 10.38 5.49 5.22
CA ASN A 39 11.55 5.65 4.36
C ASN A 39 12.70 6.39 5.08
N GLU A 40 12.40 7.37 5.92
CA GLU A 40 13.39 8.02 6.79
C GLU A 40 14.02 7.02 7.78
N LEU A 41 13.20 6.16 8.39
CA LEU A 41 13.68 5.11 9.30
C LEU A 41 14.56 4.08 8.58
N LEU A 42 14.22 3.69 7.35
CA LEU A 42 15.00 2.75 6.54
C LEU A 42 16.36 3.28 6.11
N LEU A 43 16.57 4.60 6.10
CA LEU A 43 17.90 5.16 5.91
C LEU A 43 18.85 4.84 7.07
N LEU A 44 18.30 4.65 8.29
CA LEU A 44 19.07 4.53 9.53
C LEU A 44 18.97 3.17 10.20
N LEU A 45 17.94 2.40 9.88
CA LEU A 45 17.65 1.08 10.48
C LEU A 45 17.50 0.01 9.41
N ASP A 46 17.87 -1.22 9.74
CA ASP A 46 17.62 -2.39 8.90
C ASP A 46 16.12 -2.57 8.64
N ASN A 47 15.79 -3.02 7.44
CA ASN A 47 14.40 -3.28 7.02
C ASN A 47 13.67 -4.27 7.97
N SER A 48 14.41 -5.21 8.58
CA SER A 48 13.85 -6.16 9.57
C SER A 48 13.40 -5.49 10.88
N ARG A 49 13.83 -4.26 11.14
CA ARG A 49 13.52 -3.49 12.35
C ARG A 49 12.40 -2.48 12.19
N VAL A 50 11.99 -2.19 10.96
CA VAL A 50 10.97 -1.19 10.64
C VAL A 50 9.74 -1.87 10.07
N GLY A 51 8.59 -1.64 10.68
CA GLY A 51 7.29 -2.09 10.20
C GLY A 51 6.47 -0.92 9.66
N TYR A 52 5.62 -1.19 8.68
CA TYR A 52 4.66 -0.24 8.16
C TYR A 52 3.33 -0.94 7.91
N TYR A 53 2.26 -0.38 8.48
CA TYR A 53 0.90 -0.86 8.27
C TYR A 53 0.12 0.15 7.45
N PRO A 54 -0.14 -0.13 6.16
CA PRO A 54 -0.79 0.81 5.25
C PRO A 54 -2.29 0.97 5.53
N GLU A 55 -2.86 2.12 5.15
CA GLU A 55 -4.30 2.29 4.98
C GLU A 55 -4.81 1.44 3.80
N ARG A 56 -6.12 1.22 3.76
CA ARG A 56 -6.77 0.44 2.69
C ARG A 56 -6.81 1.16 1.34
N GLU A 57 -6.55 2.47 1.31
CA GLU A 57 -6.64 3.33 0.12
C GLU A 57 -8.04 3.33 -0.54
N ILE A 58 -9.07 3.05 0.22
CA ILE A 58 -10.49 3.18 -0.15
C ILE A 58 -11.19 4.12 0.83
N LEU A 59 -12.23 4.80 0.36
CA LEU A 59 -13.07 5.62 1.24
C LEU A 59 -14.06 4.73 2.01
N PRO A 60 -14.53 5.19 3.18
CA PRO A 60 -15.62 4.51 3.88
C PRO A 60 -16.84 4.32 2.98
N TYR A 61 -17.39 3.12 2.96
CA TYR A 61 -18.56 2.74 2.16
C TYR A 61 -18.37 2.73 0.64
N ASP A 62 -17.13 2.75 0.15
CA ASP A 62 -16.87 2.57 -1.27
C ASP A 62 -17.39 1.22 -1.81
N ARG A 63 -17.59 1.16 -3.13
CA ARG A 63 -18.11 -0.02 -3.82
C ARG A 63 -17.03 -0.95 -4.35
N PHE A 64 -15.79 -0.63 -4.13
CA PHE A 64 -14.62 -1.44 -4.52
C PHE A 64 -13.77 -1.78 -3.30
N SER A 65 -12.95 -2.79 -3.44
CA SER A 65 -12.15 -3.36 -2.37
C SER A 65 -10.71 -2.87 -2.42
N THR A 66 -10.03 -3.01 -1.29
CA THR A 66 -8.59 -2.79 -1.15
C THR A 66 -7.82 -3.72 -2.11
N THR A 67 -6.79 -3.20 -2.76
CA THR A 67 -5.94 -4.00 -3.67
C THR A 67 -5.21 -5.13 -2.94
N ASP A 68 -5.01 -6.26 -3.64
CA ASP A 68 -4.32 -7.43 -3.06
C ASP A 68 -2.92 -7.11 -2.53
N SER A 69 -2.20 -6.17 -3.16
CA SER A 69 -0.87 -5.75 -2.70
C SER A 69 -0.90 -5.10 -1.33
N ILE A 70 -1.88 -4.24 -1.06
CA ILE A 70 -2.06 -3.59 0.25
C ILE A 70 -2.47 -4.63 1.28
N ILE A 71 -3.43 -5.50 0.96
CA ILE A 71 -3.86 -6.60 1.84
C ILE A 71 -2.66 -7.46 2.23
N GLN A 72 -1.81 -7.83 1.26
CA GLN A 72 -0.61 -8.63 1.53
C GLN A 72 0.41 -7.90 2.41
N ASP A 73 0.65 -6.61 2.22
CA ASP A 73 1.57 -5.85 3.07
C ASP A 73 1.04 -5.74 4.51
N ARG A 74 -0.27 -5.56 4.69
CA ARG A 74 -0.94 -5.59 5.99
C ARG A 74 -0.78 -6.96 6.67
N LEU A 75 -1.10 -8.03 5.94
CA LEU A 75 -0.97 -9.41 6.43
C LEU A 75 0.49 -9.78 6.77
N LYS A 76 1.47 -9.35 5.96
CA LYS A 76 2.90 -9.55 6.25
C LYS A 76 3.27 -8.97 7.60
N LEU A 77 2.87 -7.72 7.87
CA LEU A 77 3.18 -7.09 9.14
C LEU A 77 2.44 -7.78 10.30
N LEU A 78 1.14 -8.05 10.18
CA LEU A 78 0.35 -8.70 11.23
C LEU A 78 0.90 -10.11 11.57
N ASN A 79 1.44 -10.83 10.59
CA ASN A 79 2.03 -12.15 10.74
C ASN A 79 3.54 -12.17 10.99
N SER A 80 4.23 -11.02 10.98
CA SER A 80 5.67 -10.94 11.19
C SER A 80 6.06 -11.36 12.61
N ASP A 81 7.32 -11.77 12.77
CA ASP A 81 7.91 -11.93 14.12
C ASP A 81 8.17 -10.54 14.72
N LYS A 82 7.38 -10.19 15.73
CA LYS A 82 7.44 -8.88 16.39
C LYS A 82 8.76 -8.64 17.14
N LYS A 83 9.51 -9.69 17.50
CA LYS A 83 10.75 -9.56 18.30
C LYS A 83 11.83 -8.75 17.62
N ASN A 84 11.91 -8.81 16.30
CA ASN A 84 12.91 -8.09 15.52
C ASN A 84 12.52 -6.64 15.23
N LEU A 85 11.23 -6.33 15.23
CA LEU A 85 10.75 -4.98 14.96
C LEU A 85 11.12 -4.04 16.11
N LYS A 86 11.59 -2.85 15.78
CA LYS A 86 11.86 -1.77 16.74
C LYS A 86 10.80 -0.67 16.63
N ILE A 87 10.45 -0.28 15.43
CA ILE A 87 9.49 0.79 15.18
C ILE A 87 8.50 0.34 14.11
N VAL A 88 7.22 0.44 14.42
CA VAL A 88 6.12 0.26 13.48
C VAL A 88 5.42 1.59 13.30
N VAL A 89 5.21 1.99 12.05
CA VAL A 89 4.54 3.24 11.70
C VAL A 89 3.24 2.95 10.93
N THR A 90 2.23 3.73 11.22
CA THR A 90 0.90 3.61 10.59
C THR A 90 0.14 4.93 10.65
N SER A 91 -0.91 5.06 9.86
CA SER A 91 -1.85 6.17 9.99
C SER A 91 -2.77 5.99 11.19
N CYS A 92 -3.19 7.09 11.80
CA CYS A 92 -4.17 7.09 12.88
C CYS A 92 -5.56 6.58 12.44
N ILE A 93 -5.88 6.65 11.16
CA ILE A 93 -7.16 6.16 10.61
C ILE A 93 -7.31 4.65 10.80
N ASN A 94 -6.20 3.90 10.78
CA ASN A 94 -6.21 2.46 11.03
C ASN A 94 -6.69 2.07 12.45
N LEU A 95 -6.78 3.02 13.38
CA LEU A 95 -7.39 2.80 14.71
C LEU A 95 -8.89 2.53 14.65
N PHE A 96 -9.58 2.99 13.61
CA PHE A 96 -11.00 2.77 13.43
C PHE A 96 -11.34 1.37 12.93
N GLU A 97 -10.38 0.67 12.33
CA GLU A 97 -10.65 -0.61 11.69
C GLU A 97 -10.91 -1.73 12.69
N LYS A 98 -11.99 -2.46 12.46
CA LYS A 98 -12.30 -3.74 13.12
C LYS A 98 -11.61 -4.87 12.37
N LEU A 99 -10.45 -5.27 12.87
CA LEU A 99 -9.67 -6.39 12.33
C LEU A 99 -10.17 -7.71 12.92
N PRO A 100 -10.04 -8.82 12.20
CA PRO A 100 -10.26 -10.14 12.76
C PRO A 100 -9.36 -10.40 13.97
N SER A 101 -9.82 -11.27 14.89
CA SER A 101 -9.03 -11.62 16.08
C SER A 101 -7.68 -12.22 15.68
N LYS A 102 -6.68 -12.10 16.56
CA LYS A 102 -5.33 -12.65 16.33
C LYS A 102 -5.35 -14.13 15.93
N ASN A 103 -6.22 -14.91 16.55
CA ASN A 103 -6.31 -16.35 16.29
C ASN A 103 -6.67 -16.68 14.85
N HIS A 104 -7.39 -15.77 14.19
CA HIS A 104 -7.76 -15.91 12.79
C HIS A 104 -6.55 -15.87 11.85
N PHE A 105 -5.58 -14.97 12.13
CA PHE A 105 -4.39 -14.80 11.29
C PHE A 105 -3.33 -15.88 11.48
N PHE A 106 -3.35 -16.61 12.62
CA PHE A 106 -2.28 -17.54 12.97
C PHE A 106 -2.37 -18.94 12.37
N ALA A 107 -3.29 -19.20 11.45
CA ALA A 107 -3.34 -20.47 10.72
C ALA A 107 -2.14 -20.60 9.74
N ARG A 108 -0.94 -20.63 10.29
CA ARG A 108 0.30 -20.85 9.53
C ARG A 108 0.49 -22.34 9.32
N LYS A 109 0.32 -22.81 8.09
CA LYS A 109 0.76 -24.14 7.70
C LYS A 109 2.17 -24.04 7.12
N GLN A 110 3.12 -24.77 7.70
CA GLN A 110 4.49 -24.88 7.18
C GLN A 110 4.70 -26.29 6.66
N PHE A 111 5.26 -26.42 5.48
CA PHE A 111 5.57 -27.68 4.81
C PHE A 111 7.05 -27.74 4.44
N ARG A 112 7.59 -28.97 4.41
CA ARG A 112 8.98 -29.25 4.07
C ARG A 112 9.04 -30.35 3.02
N ILE A 113 10.18 -30.43 2.35
CA ILE A 113 10.50 -31.59 1.50
C ILE A 113 10.41 -32.85 2.37
N GLY A 114 9.72 -33.88 1.85
CA GLY A 114 9.48 -35.14 2.53
C GLY A 114 8.20 -35.20 3.37
N ASP A 115 7.50 -34.08 3.59
CA ASP A 115 6.22 -34.10 4.28
C ASP A 115 5.15 -34.84 3.47
N SER A 116 4.29 -35.62 4.17
CA SER A 116 3.13 -36.28 3.58
C SER A 116 2.02 -35.24 3.36
N LEU A 117 1.78 -34.91 2.11
CA LEU A 117 0.77 -33.95 1.66
C LEU A 117 0.35 -34.35 0.25
N SER A 118 -0.92 -34.57 0.00
CA SER A 118 -1.40 -34.81 -1.35
C SER A 118 -1.59 -33.47 -2.11
N ILE A 119 -1.58 -33.55 -3.44
CA ILE A 119 -1.91 -32.40 -4.29
C ILE A 119 -3.30 -31.87 -3.94
N LYS A 120 -4.25 -32.75 -3.70
CA LYS A 120 -5.62 -32.41 -3.31
C LYS A 120 -5.62 -31.62 -2.00
N ASP A 121 -4.92 -32.12 -0.96
CA ASP A 121 -4.88 -31.44 0.34
C ASP A 121 -4.24 -30.06 0.22
N LEU A 122 -3.18 -29.91 -0.60
CA LEU A 122 -2.58 -28.59 -0.83
C LEU A 122 -3.54 -27.64 -1.56
N THR A 123 -4.25 -28.12 -2.58
CA THR A 123 -5.21 -27.28 -3.31
C THR A 123 -6.40 -26.88 -2.43
N ASP A 124 -6.94 -27.82 -1.65
CA ASP A 124 -8.02 -27.52 -0.70
C ASP A 124 -7.57 -26.44 0.32
N ILE A 125 -6.33 -26.54 0.82
CA ILE A 125 -5.74 -25.50 1.69
C ILE A 125 -5.60 -24.16 0.98
N LEU A 126 -5.15 -24.14 -0.27
CA LEU A 126 -4.98 -22.89 -1.04
C LEU A 126 -6.35 -22.22 -1.29
N GLU A 127 -7.38 -22.99 -1.61
CA GLU A 127 -8.75 -22.50 -1.75
C GLU A 127 -9.31 -21.96 -0.43
N GLU A 128 -9.13 -22.67 0.69
CA GLU A 128 -9.48 -22.17 2.05
C GLU A 128 -8.78 -20.86 2.40
N LEU A 129 -7.56 -20.66 1.90
CA LEU A 129 -6.75 -19.46 2.10
C LEU A 129 -7.02 -18.34 1.07
N ASN A 130 -8.07 -18.50 0.24
CA ASN A 130 -8.49 -17.55 -0.79
C ASN A 130 -7.47 -17.36 -1.93
N TYR A 131 -6.80 -18.45 -2.36
CA TYR A 131 -6.04 -18.42 -3.60
C TYR A 131 -6.95 -18.76 -4.79
N GLN A 132 -6.79 -18.06 -5.89
CA GLN A 132 -7.59 -18.24 -7.10
C GLN A 132 -6.91 -19.23 -8.04
N ARG A 133 -7.67 -20.21 -8.55
CA ARG A 133 -7.16 -21.14 -9.54
C ARG A 133 -7.09 -20.47 -10.91
N VAL A 134 -5.91 -20.52 -11.52
CA VAL A 134 -5.62 -19.94 -12.83
C VAL A 134 -4.90 -20.94 -13.74
N ASP A 135 -4.83 -20.65 -15.03
CA ASP A 135 -4.07 -21.48 -15.98
C ASP A 135 -2.55 -21.31 -15.80
N LYS A 136 -2.10 -20.11 -15.41
CA LYS A 136 -0.69 -19.78 -15.21
C LYS A 136 -0.56 -18.75 -14.07
N VAL A 137 0.27 -19.09 -13.09
CA VAL A 137 0.54 -18.22 -11.93
C VAL A 137 1.44 -17.06 -12.35
N THR A 138 0.94 -15.84 -12.19
CA THR A 138 1.65 -14.59 -12.51
C THR A 138 1.48 -13.53 -11.44
N SER A 139 0.46 -13.62 -10.62
CA SER A 139 0.11 -12.64 -9.58
C SER A 139 -0.02 -13.30 -8.20
N ILE A 140 0.05 -12.48 -7.17
CA ILE A 140 -0.15 -12.93 -5.78
C ILE A 140 -1.57 -13.51 -5.62
N ASN A 141 -1.72 -14.52 -4.75
CA ASN A 141 -2.95 -15.26 -4.48
C ASN A 141 -3.47 -16.10 -5.64
N GLU A 142 -2.63 -16.40 -6.62
CA GLU A 142 -2.93 -17.35 -7.70
C GLU A 142 -2.30 -18.71 -7.42
N TYR A 143 -2.97 -19.79 -7.91
CA TYR A 143 -2.40 -21.12 -7.96
C TYR A 143 -2.84 -21.88 -9.22
N THR A 144 -2.04 -22.88 -9.63
CA THR A 144 -2.38 -23.81 -10.72
C THR A 144 -1.85 -25.22 -10.42
N VAL A 145 -2.50 -26.22 -11.01
CA VAL A 145 -2.08 -27.63 -10.90
C VAL A 145 -1.80 -28.17 -12.29
N ARG A 146 -0.61 -28.76 -12.48
CA ARG A 146 -0.19 -29.34 -13.76
C ARG A 146 0.46 -30.71 -13.51
N GLY A 147 -0.32 -31.78 -13.69
CA GLY A 147 0.17 -33.14 -13.39
C GLY A 147 0.55 -33.29 -11.92
N GLY A 148 1.79 -33.66 -11.64
CA GLY A 148 2.33 -33.82 -10.29
C GLY A 148 2.88 -32.54 -9.65
N VAL A 149 2.53 -31.34 -10.15
CA VAL A 149 3.12 -30.06 -9.76
C VAL A 149 2.03 -29.08 -9.38
N VAL A 150 2.24 -28.35 -8.29
CA VAL A 150 1.39 -27.23 -7.87
C VAL A 150 2.24 -25.96 -7.85
N ASP A 151 1.86 -24.99 -8.65
CA ASP A 151 2.42 -23.64 -8.61
C ASP A 151 1.50 -22.72 -7.83
N PHE A 152 2.05 -21.84 -6.98
CA PHE A 152 1.27 -20.81 -6.29
C PHE A 152 2.13 -19.60 -5.92
N TYR A 153 1.49 -18.44 -5.81
CA TYR A 153 2.18 -17.19 -5.43
C TYR A 153 1.62 -16.63 -4.13
N SER A 154 2.34 -16.86 -3.05
CA SER A 154 2.04 -16.23 -1.75
C SER A 154 2.75 -14.91 -1.62
N GLY A 155 2.04 -13.85 -1.22
CA GLY A 155 2.64 -12.54 -0.97
C GLY A 155 3.75 -12.51 0.11
N PHE A 156 3.92 -13.58 0.87
CA PHE A 156 5.01 -13.74 1.85
C PHE A 156 6.33 -14.22 1.24
N HIS A 157 6.29 -14.70 0.02
CA HIS A 157 7.48 -15.06 -0.74
C HIS A 157 7.75 -13.96 -1.77
N LYS A 158 9.03 -13.71 -2.03
CA LYS A 158 9.43 -12.72 -3.04
C LYS A 158 8.97 -13.15 -4.43
N GLU A 159 9.05 -14.46 -4.68
CA GLU A 159 8.73 -15.09 -5.95
C GLU A 159 7.72 -16.22 -5.74
N PRO A 160 6.94 -16.60 -6.78
CA PRO A 160 6.04 -17.75 -6.71
C PRO A 160 6.79 -19.07 -6.48
N LEU A 161 6.07 -20.02 -5.92
CA LEU A 161 6.59 -21.34 -5.58
C LEU A 161 6.02 -22.41 -6.51
N ARG A 162 6.89 -23.34 -6.88
CA ARG A 162 6.55 -24.58 -7.57
C ARG A 162 6.89 -25.76 -6.66
N VAL A 163 5.88 -26.56 -6.36
CA VAL A 163 5.99 -27.74 -5.48
C VAL A 163 5.75 -28.98 -6.32
N ASP A 164 6.77 -29.82 -6.43
CA ASP A 164 6.69 -31.11 -7.12
C ASP A 164 6.33 -32.20 -6.11
N PHE A 165 5.48 -33.12 -6.54
CA PHE A 165 4.99 -34.23 -5.72
C PHE A 165 5.40 -35.57 -6.30
N PHE A 166 5.82 -36.49 -5.42
CA PHE A 166 5.96 -37.90 -5.73
C PHE A 166 4.92 -38.69 -4.92
N GLY A 167 3.82 -39.07 -5.56
CA GLY A 167 2.66 -39.58 -4.84
C GLY A 167 2.07 -38.51 -3.91
N ASP A 168 1.88 -38.87 -2.63
CA ASP A 168 1.38 -37.97 -1.59
C ASP A 168 2.50 -37.40 -0.72
N GLN A 169 3.66 -37.13 -1.32
CA GLN A 169 4.81 -36.58 -0.63
C GLN A 169 5.41 -35.40 -1.42
N ILE A 170 5.84 -34.35 -0.72
CA ILE A 170 6.57 -33.23 -1.32
C ILE A 170 7.98 -33.71 -1.68
N ASP A 171 8.30 -33.70 -2.97
CA ASP A 171 9.61 -34.12 -3.51
C ASP A 171 10.57 -32.92 -3.64
N GLU A 172 10.11 -31.82 -4.27
CA GLU A 172 10.93 -30.62 -4.47
C GLU A 172 10.12 -29.35 -4.30
N ILE A 173 10.78 -28.27 -3.82
CA ILE A 173 10.22 -26.92 -3.69
C ILE A 173 11.15 -25.96 -4.39
N ARG A 174 10.63 -25.20 -5.37
CA ARG A 174 11.39 -24.23 -6.18
C ARG A 174 10.73 -22.87 -6.21
N GLN A 175 11.54 -21.81 -6.27
CA GLN A 175 11.08 -20.48 -6.65
C GLN A 175 11.27 -20.30 -8.15
N PHE A 176 10.33 -19.61 -8.79
CA PHE A 176 10.42 -19.32 -10.22
C PHE A 176 10.01 -17.87 -10.53
N ASP A 177 10.53 -17.35 -11.62
CA ASP A 177 10.16 -16.04 -12.13
C ASP A 177 8.76 -16.08 -12.75
N PRO A 178 7.81 -15.24 -12.33
CA PRO A 178 6.43 -15.30 -12.80
C PRO A 178 6.28 -14.98 -14.29
N SER A 179 7.19 -14.20 -14.87
CA SER A 179 7.14 -13.80 -16.27
C SER A 179 7.72 -14.88 -17.18
N SER A 180 8.98 -15.27 -16.94
CA SER A 180 9.70 -16.27 -17.74
C SER A 180 9.42 -17.71 -17.35
N GLN A 181 8.84 -17.96 -16.15
CA GLN A 181 8.61 -19.30 -15.57
C GLN A 181 9.89 -20.12 -15.30
N HIS A 182 11.06 -19.50 -15.42
CA HIS A 182 12.32 -20.16 -15.12
C HIS A 182 12.57 -20.26 -13.61
N MET A 183 13.19 -21.35 -13.21
CA MET A 183 13.61 -21.58 -11.83
C MET A 183 14.66 -20.53 -11.41
N ILE A 184 14.46 -19.96 -10.23
CA ILE A 184 15.40 -19.02 -9.61
C ILE A 184 16.21 -19.73 -8.53
N ASP A 185 15.55 -20.43 -7.59
CA ASP A 185 16.20 -21.04 -6.43
C ASP A 185 15.42 -22.25 -5.91
N LYS A 186 16.06 -23.09 -5.08
CA LYS A 186 15.46 -24.22 -4.39
C LYS A 186 15.27 -23.91 -2.92
N LEU A 187 14.13 -24.32 -2.37
CA LEU A 187 13.80 -24.16 -0.96
C LEU A 187 13.66 -25.52 -0.28
N SER A 188 14.00 -25.59 1.02
CA SER A 188 13.76 -26.77 1.83
C SER A 188 12.38 -26.79 2.49
N LYS A 189 11.71 -25.65 2.57
CA LYS A 189 10.41 -25.47 3.22
C LYS A 189 9.69 -24.23 2.70
N PHE A 190 8.37 -24.21 2.84
CA PHE A 190 7.56 -23.00 2.64
C PHE A 190 6.50 -22.84 3.74
N LYS A 191 5.94 -21.65 3.83
CA LYS A 191 4.81 -21.34 4.71
C LYS A 191 3.66 -20.83 3.87
N LEU A 192 2.45 -21.28 4.19
CA LEU A 192 1.22 -20.75 3.63
C LEU A 192 0.59 -19.76 4.60
N PHE A 193 0.09 -18.69 4.04
CA PHE A 193 -0.63 -17.64 4.72
C PHE A 193 -1.92 -17.36 3.97
N SER A 194 -2.90 -16.78 4.66
CA SER A 194 -4.14 -16.36 4.01
C SER A 194 -3.86 -15.33 2.91
N GLY A 195 -4.56 -15.46 1.80
CA GLY A 195 -4.62 -14.45 0.74
C GLY A 195 -5.56 -13.29 1.08
N SER A 196 -6.35 -13.42 2.14
CA SER A 196 -7.36 -12.46 2.57
C SER A 196 -7.28 -12.21 4.08
N GLU A 197 -7.69 -11.03 4.51
CA GLU A 197 -7.80 -10.70 5.94
C GLU A 197 -8.95 -11.44 6.61
N ILE A 198 -9.98 -11.87 5.87
CA ILE A 198 -11.13 -12.63 6.37
C ILE A 198 -11.15 -14.01 5.73
N ARG A 199 -11.75 -14.97 6.41
CA ARG A 199 -12.04 -16.30 5.88
C ARG A 199 -13.52 -16.43 5.56
N LEU A 200 -13.83 -17.03 4.41
CA LEU A 200 -15.17 -17.44 4.02
C LEU A 200 -15.27 -18.96 3.99
N ASP A 201 -14.96 -19.60 5.13
CA ASP A 201 -15.23 -21.01 5.33
C ASP A 201 -16.70 -21.27 5.68
N ASP A 202 -17.11 -22.53 5.71
CA ASP A 202 -18.49 -22.94 5.98
C ASP A 202 -19.02 -22.39 7.32
N GLU A 203 -18.17 -22.28 8.34
CA GLU A 203 -18.54 -21.76 9.65
C GLU A 203 -18.76 -20.25 9.59
N SER A 204 -17.85 -19.50 8.98
CA SER A 204 -17.96 -18.07 8.78
C SER A 204 -19.17 -17.69 7.93
N ILE A 205 -19.45 -18.45 6.87
CA ILE A 205 -20.63 -18.26 6.01
C ILE A 205 -21.93 -18.51 6.80
N LYS A 206 -21.98 -19.56 7.63
CA LYS A 206 -23.16 -19.81 8.47
C LYS A 206 -23.40 -18.67 9.48
N LYS A 207 -22.33 -18.17 10.13
CA LYS A 207 -22.38 -17.02 11.03
C LYS A 207 -22.85 -15.78 10.29
N PHE A 208 -22.25 -15.49 9.15
CA PHE A 208 -22.63 -14.37 8.30
C PHE A 208 -24.10 -14.35 7.94
N LYS A 209 -24.65 -15.49 7.46
CA LYS A 209 -26.10 -15.62 7.16
C LYS A 209 -26.98 -15.29 8.35
N SER A 210 -26.62 -15.78 9.53
CA SER A 210 -27.39 -15.52 10.76
C SER A 210 -27.28 -14.05 11.16
N ASN A 211 -26.07 -13.48 11.17
CA ASN A 211 -25.83 -12.11 11.57
C ASN A 211 -26.45 -11.11 10.59
N TRP A 212 -26.38 -11.40 9.28
CA TRP A 212 -27.04 -10.59 8.26
C TRP A 212 -28.54 -10.48 8.50
N ARG A 213 -29.23 -11.62 8.69
CA ARG A 213 -30.69 -11.65 8.94
C ARG A 213 -31.07 -10.92 10.22
N ASN A 214 -30.26 -11.04 11.25
CA ASN A 214 -30.49 -10.32 12.51
C ASN A 214 -30.27 -8.82 12.37
N TYR A 215 -29.29 -8.41 11.57
CA TYR A 215 -28.92 -7.01 11.39
C TYR A 215 -29.83 -6.29 10.39
N PHE A 216 -30.06 -6.89 9.22
CA PHE A 216 -30.84 -6.33 8.12
C PHE A 216 -32.24 -6.96 8.03
N GLN A 217 -33.01 -6.93 9.11
CA GLN A 217 -34.31 -7.62 9.24
C GLN A 217 -35.33 -7.24 8.15
N THR A 218 -35.26 -6.03 7.61
CA THR A 218 -36.22 -5.50 6.61
C THR A 218 -35.75 -5.64 5.16
N HIS A 219 -34.54 -6.11 4.93
CA HIS A 219 -33.96 -6.23 3.59
C HIS A 219 -34.07 -7.66 3.07
N ASP A 220 -34.61 -7.79 1.85
CA ASP A 220 -34.71 -9.09 1.20
C ASP A 220 -33.32 -9.51 0.65
N GLU A 221 -32.71 -10.50 1.30
CA GLU A 221 -31.40 -11.06 0.92
C GLU A 221 -31.33 -11.55 -0.55
N ARG A 222 -32.50 -11.87 -1.16
CA ARG A 222 -32.61 -12.32 -2.55
C ARG A 222 -32.31 -11.21 -3.57
N HIS A 223 -32.37 -9.97 -3.18
CA HIS A 223 -32.09 -8.82 -4.04
C HIS A 223 -30.72 -8.18 -3.78
N CYS A 224 -29.93 -8.73 -2.84
CA CYS A 224 -28.61 -8.23 -2.51
C CYS A 224 -27.52 -9.12 -3.13
N GLU A 225 -26.85 -8.63 -4.17
CA GLU A 225 -25.78 -9.39 -4.86
C GLU A 225 -24.58 -9.65 -3.96
N ILE A 226 -24.20 -8.70 -3.09
CA ILE A 226 -23.09 -8.86 -2.14
C ILE A 226 -23.39 -10.03 -1.19
N PHE A 227 -24.61 -10.12 -0.66
CA PHE A 227 -25.00 -11.24 0.21
C PHE A 227 -24.87 -12.57 -0.52
N LYS A 228 -25.41 -12.68 -1.74
CA LYS A 228 -25.35 -13.92 -2.54
C LYS A 228 -23.90 -14.35 -2.81
N THR A 229 -23.05 -13.41 -3.19
CA THR A 229 -21.65 -13.68 -3.54
C THR A 229 -20.87 -14.15 -2.31
N LEU A 230 -21.01 -13.47 -1.17
CA LEU A 230 -20.38 -13.89 0.11
C LEU A 230 -20.86 -15.26 0.58
N VAL A 231 -22.15 -15.53 0.45
CA VAL A 231 -22.75 -16.84 0.81
C VAL A 231 -22.24 -17.98 -0.06
N ASN A 232 -21.83 -17.70 -1.29
CA ASN A 232 -21.21 -18.66 -2.19
C ASN A 232 -19.68 -18.80 -1.98
N GLY A 233 -19.13 -18.18 -0.93
CA GLY A 233 -17.70 -18.25 -0.62
C GLY A 233 -16.82 -17.38 -1.51
N GLN A 234 -17.41 -16.38 -2.19
CA GLN A 234 -16.69 -15.45 -3.06
C GLN A 234 -16.65 -14.06 -2.44
N TYR A 235 -15.58 -13.30 -2.70
CA TYR A 235 -15.40 -11.93 -2.21
C TYR A 235 -15.85 -10.93 -3.28
N PRO A 236 -17.03 -10.29 -3.12
CA PRO A 236 -17.46 -9.22 -4.02
C PRO A 236 -16.71 -7.93 -3.70
N GLU A 237 -16.61 -7.02 -4.66
CA GLU A 237 -16.07 -5.70 -4.43
C GLU A 237 -16.85 -4.94 -3.33
N GLY A 238 -16.14 -4.25 -2.43
CA GLY A 238 -16.72 -3.48 -1.34
C GLY A 238 -17.28 -4.32 -0.19
N TYR A 239 -16.85 -5.57 -0.06
CA TYR A 239 -17.32 -6.48 1.01
C TYR A 239 -16.82 -6.10 2.40
N GLU A 240 -15.77 -5.28 2.50
CA GLU A 240 -15.07 -4.98 3.75
C GLU A 240 -15.97 -4.37 4.81
N ILE A 241 -17.00 -3.63 4.40
CA ILE A 241 -17.97 -3.05 5.34
C ILE A 241 -18.79 -4.10 6.09
N TYR A 242 -18.85 -5.35 5.59
CA TYR A 242 -19.59 -6.45 6.24
C TYR A 242 -18.69 -7.37 7.08
N ASN A 243 -17.40 -7.04 7.21
CA ASN A 243 -16.46 -7.80 8.02
C ASN A 243 -16.96 -8.11 9.43
N PRO A 244 -17.57 -7.14 10.16
CA PRO A 244 -18.10 -7.41 11.49
C PRO A 244 -19.25 -8.42 11.53
N LEU A 245 -19.97 -8.64 10.40
CA LEU A 245 -21.00 -9.67 10.30
C LEU A 245 -20.43 -11.05 9.99
N ILE A 246 -19.26 -11.10 9.32
CA ILE A 246 -18.57 -12.35 9.00
C ILE A 246 -17.80 -12.84 10.23
N GLN A 247 -17.14 -11.91 10.94
CA GLN A 247 -16.34 -12.20 12.12
C GLN A 247 -16.73 -11.29 13.26
N THR A 248 -17.26 -11.90 14.33
CA THR A 248 -17.77 -11.17 15.50
C THR A 248 -16.67 -10.80 16.50
N ASP A 249 -15.56 -11.56 16.52
CA ASP A 249 -14.42 -11.28 17.39
C ASP A 249 -13.48 -10.31 16.69
N ASN A 250 -13.63 -9.03 17.01
CA ASN A 250 -12.83 -7.96 16.42
C ASN A 250 -11.69 -7.54 17.35
N SER A 251 -10.53 -7.28 16.74
CA SER A 251 -9.35 -6.72 17.41
C SER A 251 -9.04 -5.35 16.83
N ASN A 252 -8.48 -4.45 17.64
CA ASN A 252 -7.84 -3.24 17.15
C ASN A 252 -6.42 -3.56 16.68
N LEU A 253 -5.85 -2.70 15.82
CA LEU A 253 -4.46 -2.83 15.39
C LEU A 253 -3.48 -2.91 16.57
N ILE A 254 -3.73 -2.15 17.64
CA ILE A 254 -2.91 -2.13 18.85
C ILE A 254 -2.81 -3.51 19.50
N ASP A 255 -3.86 -4.31 19.44
CA ASP A 255 -3.89 -5.64 20.04
C ASP A 255 -2.84 -6.58 19.42
N PHE A 256 -2.39 -6.32 18.19
CA PHE A 256 -1.32 -7.08 17.53
C PHE A 256 0.08 -6.72 18.01
N PHE A 257 0.22 -5.63 18.79
CA PHE A 257 1.48 -5.08 19.26
C PHE A 257 1.47 -4.83 20.78
N PRO A 258 1.11 -5.83 21.61
CA PRO A 258 0.85 -5.62 23.06
C PRO A 258 2.08 -5.15 23.85
N GLU A 259 3.29 -5.45 23.37
CA GLU A 259 4.55 -5.08 24.04
C GLU A 259 5.10 -3.73 23.56
N PHE A 260 4.44 -3.12 22.58
CA PHE A 260 4.91 -1.86 21.98
C PHE A 260 4.44 -0.67 22.79
N SER A 261 5.33 0.30 22.99
CA SER A 261 4.97 1.61 23.52
C SER A 261 4.22 2.40 22.46
N LEU A 262 3.02 2.87 22.79
CA LEU A 262 2.21 3.65 21.88
C LEU A 262 2.69 5.10 21.86
N MET A 263 2.90 5.62 20.67
CA MET A 263 3.29 7.01 20.46
C MET A 263 2.46 7.62 19.33
N LYS A 264 2.11 8.88 19.44
CA LYS A 264 1.26 9.58 18.46
C LYS A 264 1.73 11.01 18.16
N SER A 265 1.37 11.52 16.99
CA SER A 265 1.46 12.94 16.69
C SER A 265 0.44 13.72 17.54
N ASN A 266 0.78 14.96 17.92
CA ASN A 266 -0.08 15.83 18.72
C ASN A 266 -1.37 16.30 18.02
N LYS A 267 -1.51 16.09 16.71
CA LYS A 267 -2.71 16.47 15.94
C LYS A 267 -3.73 15.35 15.78
N ILE A 268 -3.41 14.13 16.24
CA ILE A 268 -4.22 12.95 15.96
C ILE A 268 -5.62 13.05 16.53
N ASP A 269 -5.80 13.57 17.73
CA ASP A 269 -7.12 13.61 18.36
C ASP A 269 -8.15 14.41 17.54
N GLN A 270 -7.72 15.54 16.97
CA GLN A 270 -8.57 16.31 16.07
C GLN A 270 -8.86 15.56 14.76
N LEU A 271 -7.88 14.85 14.20
CA LEU A 271 -8.02 14.09 12.97
C LEU A 271 -9.00 12.92 13.15
N LEU A 272 -8.92 12.22 14.28
CA LEU A 272 -9.83 11.13 14.58
C LEU A 272 -11.30 11.61 14.67
N LEU A 273 -11.56 12.73 15.36
CA LEU A 273 -12.88 13.34 15.42
C LEU A 273 -13.42 13.70 14.04
N SER A 274 -12.55 14.26 13.22
CA SER A 274 -12.88 14.65 11.87
C SER A 274 -13.18 13.46 10.97
N HIS A 275 -12.43 12.38 11.11
CA HIS A 275 -12.68 11.14 10.35
C HIS A 275 -14.02 10.50 10.74
N MET A 276 -14.40 10.52 12.02
CA MET A 276 -15.73 10.05 12.45
C MET A 276 -16.85 10.80 11.75
N SER A 277 -16.76 12.14 11.70
CA SER A 277 -17.75 12.97 11.00
C SER A 277 -17.81 12.62 9.51
N PHE A 278 -16.66 12.41 8.89
CA PHE A 278 -16.56 12.01 7.47
C PHE A 278 -17.21 10.63 7.21
N VAL A 279 -16.97 9.65 8.09
CA VAL A 279 -17.61 8.32 7.96
C VAL A 279 -19.13 8.43 8.07
N GLU A 280 -19.64 9.27 8.99
CA GLU A 280 -21.08 9.50 9.14
C GLU A 280 -21.69 10.18 7.91
N GLU A 281 -21.03 11.20 7.33
CA GLU A 281 -21.45 11.86 6.10
C GLU A 281 -21.53 10.85 4.94
N ARG A 282 -20.48 10.04 4.74
CA ARG A 282 -20.45 9.00 3.72
C ARG A 282 -21.55 7.96 3.90
N TYR A 283 -21.83 7.57 5.15
CA TYR A 283 -22.95 6.66 5.42
C TYR A 283 -24.30 7.26 5.00
N GLN A 284 -24.56 8.53 5.29
CA GLN A 284 -25.81 9.19 4.89
C GLN A 284 -25.96 9.27 3.37
N GLU A 285 -24.88 9.56 2.67
CA GLU A 285 -24.87 9.64 1.20
C GLU A 285 -25.11 8.27 0.53
N GLU A 286 -24.40 7.24 0.97
CA GLU A 286 -24.40 5.92 0.32
C GLU A 286 -25.56 5.02 0.79
N SER A 287 -26.21 5.31 1.91
CA SER A 287 -27.31 4.49 2.47
C SER A 287 -28.63 4.55 1.68
N ILE A 288 -28.69 5.37 0.64
CA ILE A 288 -29.88 5.54 -0.21
C ILE A 288 -30.13 4.29 -1.09
N ASP A 289 -29.08 3.53 -1.39
CA ASP A 289 -29.17 2.33 -2.23
C ASP A 289 -29.75 1.13 -1.47
N VAL A 290 -31.02 0.85 -1.69
CA VAL A 290 -31.74 -0.25 -1.04
C VAL A 290 -31.18 -1.64 -1.42
N SER A 291 -30.56 -1.76 -2.58
CA SER A 291 -29.97 -3.04 -3.05
C SER A 291 -28.66 -3.38 -2.33
N ARG A 292 -28.04 -2.38 -1.67
CA ARG A 292 -26.80 -2.49 -0.92
C ARG A 292 -27.00 -1.94 0.51
N PRO A 293 -27.64 -2.70 1.40
CA PRO A 293 -27.87 -2.24 2.77
C PRO A 293 -26.53 -2.08 3.51
N LEU A 294 -26.28 -0.90 4.06
CA LEU A 294 -25.01 -0.57 4.73
C LEU A 294 -25.08 -0.79 6.24
N MET A 295 -23.99 -1.23 6.83
CA MET A 295 -23.82 -1.23 8.28
C MET A 295 -23.70 0.20 8.80
N LYS A 296 -24.27 0.47 9.98
CA LYS A 296 -24.11 1.77 10.64
C LYS A 296 -22.64 1.99 11.02
N PRO A 297 -22.16 3.25 11.03
CA PRO A 297 -20.80 3.57 11.48
C PRO A 297 -20.44 2.96 12.84
N SER A 298 -21.36 2.97 13.79
CA SER A 298 -21.16 2.38 15.14
C SER A 298 -20.83 0.88 15.12
N ASP A 299 -21.30 0.16 14.12
CA ASP A 299 -21.14 -1.29 14.02
C ASP A 299 -20.00 -1.65 13.06
N TYR A 300 -19.71 -0.77 12.09
CA TYR A 300 -18.67 -0.97 11.09
C TYR A 300 -17.28 -0.67 11.63
N ILE A 301 -17.09 0.43 12.37
CA ILE A 301 -15.80 0.86 12.92
C ILE A 301 -15.79 0.94 14.44
N PHE A 302 -14.60 1.01 15.05
CA PHE A 302 -14.45 1.35 16.47
C PHE A 302 -14.89 2.78 16.74
N GLN A 303 -15.52 3.00 17.91
CA GLN A 303 -15.98 4.31 18.32
C GLN A 303 -14.89 5.10 19.06
N MET A 304 -15.02 6.44 19.10
CA MET A 304 -14.01 7.32 19.73
C MET A 304 -13.70 6.95 21.18
N GLN A 305 -14.71 6.52 21.97
CA GLN A 305 -14.49 6.12 23.37
C GLN A 305 -13.60 4.88 23.47
N GLU A 306 -13.78 3.92 22.56
CA GLU A 306 -12.96 2.70 22.49
C GLU A 306 -11.53 3.06 22.09
N ILE A 307 -11.35 3.88 21.03
CA ILE A 307 -10.04 4.34 20.56
C ILE A 307 -9.32 5.15 21.63
N GLN A 308 -10.03 6.06 22.33
CA GLN A 308 -9.46 6.87 23.38
C GLN A 308 -8.90 6.01 24.53
N SER A 309 -9.61 4.94 24.90
CA SER A 309 -9.11 4.02 25.93
C SER A 309 -7.77 3.36 25.59
N TYR A 310 -7.51 3.10 24.30
CA TYR A 310 -6.20 2.63 23.85
C TYR A 310 -5.14 3.74 23.86
N LEU A 311 -5.53 4.98 23.52
CA LEU A 311 -4.61 6.11 23.41
C LEU A 311 -4.28 6.79 24.74
N ASP A 312 -5.04 6.56 25.82
CA ASP A 312 -4.81 7.17 27.14
C ASP A 312 -3.42 6.88 27.70
N SER A 313 -2.82 5.74 27.33
CA SER A 313 -1.46 5.37 27.70
C SER A 313 -0.39 5.82 26.71
N SER A 314 -0.78 6.45 25.58
CA SER A 314 0.14 6.84 24.53
C SER A 314 0.96 8.08 24.90
N LYS A 315 2.21 8.10 24.41
CA LYS A 315 3.08 9.28 24.54
C LYS A 315 2.95 10.16 23.31
N GLU A 316 2.68 11.44 23.53
CA GLU A 316 2.67 12.42 22.44
C GLU A 316 4.07 12.87 22.09
N ILE A 317 4.35 12.92 20.77
CA ILE A 317 5.51 13.62 20.24
C ILE A 317 5.02 14.84 19.49
N ALA A 318 5.38 16.01 20.01
CA ALA A 318 5.09 17.27 19.33
C ALA A 318 6.00 17.40 18.10
N PHE A 319 5.39 17.49 16.93
CA PHE A 319 6.10 17.91 15.74
C PHE A 319 6.44 19.41 15.82
N ALA A 320 7.71 19.75 15.67
CA ALA A 320 8.04 21.01 15.04
C ALA A 320 7.60 20.91 13.57
N SER A 321 6.82 21.88 13.10
CA SER A 321 6.35 21.92 11.71
C SER A 321 7.54 21.68 10.76
N TYR A 322 7.40 20.70 9.87
CA TYR A 322 8.41 20.43 8.85
C TYR A 322 8.48 21.61 7.88
N ASN A 323 9.47 22.47 8.05
CA ASN A 323 9.82 23.45 7.03
C ASN A 323 10.86 22.81 6.12
N ALA A 324 10.65 22.90 4.81
CA ALA A 324 11.58 22.33 3.85
C ALA A 324 13.00 22.82 4.12
N LEU A 325 13.95 21.89 4.26
CA LEU A 325 15.38 22.19 4.42
C LEU A 325 15.90 23.01 3.24
N ILE A 326 15.23 22.87 2.11
CA ILE A 326 15.53 23.47 0.83
C ILE A 326 14.66 24.72 0.67
N ASP A 327 15.29 25.88 0.54
CA ASP A 327 14.60 27.12 0.21
C ASP A 327 14.23 27.12 -1.29
N ASN A 328 12.95 26.95 -1.57
CA ASN A 328 12.44 26.94 -2.95
C ASN A 328 12.66 28.25 -3.72
N LYS A 329 13.05 29.32 -3.04
CA LYS A 329 13.34 30.66 -3.63
C LYS A 329 14.80 30.80 -4.05
N LYS A 330 15.69 29.92 -3.57
CA LYS A 330 17.13 29.96 -3.89
C LYS A 330 17.47 28.94 -4.96
N ASP A 331 18.51 29.27 -5.75
CA ASP A 331 19.09 28.32 -6.68
C ASP A 331 19.59 27.06 -5.95
N LYS A 332 19.19 25.92 -6.42
CA LYS A 332 19.41 24.64 -5.75
C LYS A 332 20.83 24.12 -5.88
N GLU A 333 21.49 24.39 -7.02
CA GLU A 333 22.91 24.08 -7.16
C GLU A 333 23.74 24.88 -6.16
N ILE A 334 23.35 26.14 -5.91
CA ILE A 334 24.00 26.98 -4.90
C ILE A 334 23.80 26.39 -3.51
N GLN A 335 22.58 25.97 -3.17
CA GLN A 335 22.29 25.37 -1.85
C GLN A 335 23.04 24.05 -1.65
N LEU A 336 23.07 23.18 -2.66
CA LEU A 336 23.84 21.93 -2.61
C LEU A 336 25.33 22.23 -2.41
N LYS A 337 25.88 23.19 -3.16
CA LYS A 337 27.26 23.62 -3.03
C LYS A 337 27.56 24.16 -1.64
N GLU A 338 26.69 25.00 -1.08
CA GLU A 338 26.82 25.52 0.30
C GLU A 338 26.90 24.39 1.33
N LEU A 339 26.08 23.33 1.20
CA LEU A 339 26.10 22.18 2.10
C LEU A 339 27.38 21.35 1.96
N VAL A 340 27.85 21.15 0.74
CA VAL A 340 29.13 20.48 0.45
C VAL A 340 30.29 21.28 1.03
N ASP A 341 30.31 22.61 0.84
CA ASP A 341 31.35 23.50 1.36
C ASP A 341 31.36 23.53 2.90
N LYS A 342 30.19 23.52 3.56
CA LYS A 342 30.07 23.41 5.02
C LYS A 342 30.66 22.12 5.56
N GLN A 343 30.44 21.00 4.87
CA GLN A 343 31.02 19.74 5.27
C GLN A 343 32.55 19.75 5.10
N ASN A 344 33.05 20.25 3.96
CA ASN A 344 34.49 20.36 3.68
C ASN A 344 35.21 21.28 4.67
N ASN A 345 34.53 22.33 5.17
CA ASN A 345 35.06 23.27 6.15
C ASN A 345 34.94 22.76 7.60
N GLY A 346 34.34 21.59 7.82
CA GLY A 346 34.14 21.01 9.15
C GLY A 346 32.99 21.62 9.97
N GLU A 347 32.15 22.47 9.37
CA GLU A 347 30.95 23.03 10.00
C GLU A 347 29.80 22.00 10.05
N LEU A 348 29.82 20.99 9.16
CA LEU A 348 28.90 19.89 9.08
C LEU A 348 29.71 18.58 9.11
N ALA A 349 29.40 17.68 10.05
CA ALA A 349 30.14 16.43 10.17
C ALA A 349 29.77 15.43 9.06
N SER A 350 28.49 15.26 8.76
CA SER A 350 28.01 14.24 7.83
C SER A 350 26.89 14.75 6.91
N LEU A 351 27.03 14.48 5.60
CA LEU A 351 26.04 14.78 4.58
C LEU A 351 25.72 13.48 3.80
N LEU A 352 24.47 13.03 3.85
CA LEU A 352 23.96 11.92 3.05
C LEU A 352 23.04 12.47 1.95
N ILE A 353 23.35 12.15 0.69
CA ILE A 353 22.58 12.56 -0.47
C ILE A 353 21.89 11.34 -1.07
N THR A 354 20.59 11.42 -1.31
CA THR A 354 19.81 10.35 -1.93
C THR A 354 19.05 10.83 -3.16
N SER A 355 18.74 9.91 -4.06
CA SER A 355 17.82 10.11 -5.18
C SER A 355 17.24 8.78 -5.64
N SER A 356 16.05 8.81 -6.22
CA SER A 356 15.43 7.70 -6.95
C SER A 356 15.97 7.55 -8.39
N GLU A 357 16.82 8.48 -8.86
CA GLU A 357 17.44 8.46 -10.18
C GLU A 357 18.96 8.28 -10.07
N GLN A 358 19.46 7.12 -10.53
CA GLN A 358 20.88 6.81 -10.49
C GLN A 358 21.72 7.81 -11.30
N THR A 359 21.22 8.27 -12.44
CA THR A 359 21.92 9.23 -13.31
C THR A 359 22.23 10.54 -12.61
N LYS A 360 21.29 11.07 -11.81
CA LYS A 360 21.50 12.29 -11.01
C LYS A 360 22.56 12.10 -9.93
N LEU A 361 22.55 10.94 -9.27
CA LEU A 361 23.56 10.61 -8.27
C LEU A 361 24.95 10.52 -8.90
N ASP A 362 25.07 9.89 -10.07
CA ASP A 362 26.35 9.73 -10.77
C ASP A 362 26.93 11.09 -11.21
N GLU A 363 26.09 12.01 -11.70
CA GLU A 363 26.52 13.37 -12.06
C GLU A 363 27.07 14.13 -10.84
N ILE A 364 26.33 14.09 -9.72
CA ILE A 364 26.74 14.79 -8.49
C ILE A 364 27.96 14.14 -7.87
N ASN A 365 28.02 12.81 -7.85
CA ASN A 365 29.19 12.06 -7.35
C ASN A 365 30.45 12.42 -8.13
N LYS A 366 30.35 12.55 -9.45
CA LYS A 366 31.47 12.97 -10.31
C LYS A 366 31.85 14.43 -10.06
N LYS A 367 30.84 15.33 -9.94
CA LYS A 367 31.06 16.78 -9.76
C LYS A 367 31.75 17.09 -8.43
N TYR A 368 31.32 16.46 -7.34
CA TYR A 368 31.77 16.74 -5.98
C TYR A 368 32.67 15.64 -5.37
N LYS A 369 33.02 14.59 -6.12
CA LYS A 369 33.85 13.44 -5.69
C LYS A 369 33.26 12.73 -4.45
N ILE A 370 31.96 12.47 -4.48
CA ILE A 370 31.21 11.89 -3.35
C ILE A 370 31.37 10.38 -3.33
N ASN A 371 31.52 9.80 -2.13
CA ASN A 371 31.57 8.35 -1.94
C ASN A 371 30.17 7.74 -1.93
N THR A 372 29.99 6.64 -2.67
CA THR A 372 28.75 5.88 -2.60
C THR A 372 28.68 5.06 -1.31
N THR A 373 27.47 4.89 -0.78
CA THR A 373 27.22 4.08 0.43
C THR A 373 25.96 3.23 0.26
N THR A 374 25.70 2.36 1.20
CA THR A 374 24.50 1.53 1.28
C THR A 374 23.66 1.92 2.49
N ILE A 375 22.38 1.59 2.47
CA ILE A 375 21.49 1.70 3.62
C ILE A 375 21.39 0.32 4.33
N PRO A 376 21.21 0.28 5.68
CA PRO A 376 21.12 1.44 6.57
C PRO A 376 22.45 2.20 6.67
N PHE A 377 22.36 3.52 6.73
CA PHE A 377 23.52 4.38 6.80
C PHE A 377 23.99 4.55 8.26
N ASN A 378 25.20 4.10 8.54
CA ASN A 378 25.85 4.42 9.80
C ASN A 378 26.43 5.83 9.73
N ILE A 379 25.87 6.76 10.50
CA ILE A 379 26.30 8.16 10.51
C ILE A 379 27.79 8.25 10.83
N ARG A 380 28.55 8.84 9.92
CA ARG A 380 30.00 9.03 9.99
C ARG A 380 30.40 10.29 9.23
N ASP A 381 31.53 10.85 9.58
CA ASP A 381 32.03 12.08 8.97
C ASP A 381 32.29 11.90 7.47
N GLY A 382 31.86 12.89 6.68
CA GLY A 382 32.06 12.92 5.25
C GLY A 382 30.78 13.17 4.45
N ILE A 383 30.93 13.12 3.11
CA ILE A 383 29.82 13.24 2.17
C ILE A 383 29.60 11.88 1.51
N PHE A 384 28.37 11.42 1.54
CA PHE A 384 27.99 10.11 0.99
C PHE A 384 26.75 10.24 0.11
N SER A 385 26.63 9.33 -0.85
CA SER A 385 25.42 9.21 -1.67
C SER A 385 24.92 7.77 -1.73
N CYS A 386 23.62 7.62 -1.90
CA CYS A 386 23.00 6.32 -1.98
C CYS A 386 21.71 6.40 -2.82
N PHE A 387 21.48 5.36 -3.64
CA PHE A 387 20.22 5.20 -4.34
C PHE A 387 19.11 4.84 -3.34
N HIS A 388 18.15 5.73 -3.18
CA HIS A 388 17.00 5.52 -2.30
C HIS A 388 15.85 6.43 -2.70
N SER A 389 14.64 5.88 -2.72
CA SER A 389 13.44 6.65 -3.09
C SER A 389 12.76 7.29 -1.88
N SER A 390 12.38 8.54 -2.06
CA SER A 390 11.32 9.27 -1.33
C SER A 390 11.37 9.32 0.21
N ALA A 391 12.55 9.52 0.81
CA ALA A 391 12.63 10.10 2.15
C ALA A 391 12.76 11.62 2.04
N ARG A 392 12.15 12.38 2.97
CA ARG A 392 12.32 13.83 3.01
C ARG A 392 13.74 14.22 3.42
N SER A 393 14.20 15.39 2.97
CA SER A 393 15.44 15.98 3.48
C SER A 393 15.27 16.41 4.93
N PHE A 394 16.21 16.08 5.82
CA PHE A 394 16.12 16.39 7.24
C PHE A 394 17.48 16.60 7.91
N ILE A 395 17.45 17.15 9.12
CA ILE A 395 18.61 17.40 9.97
C ILE A 395 18.44 16.63 11.29
N ASN A 396 19.53 16.15 11.90
CA ASN A 396 19.52 15.65 13.27
C ASN A 396 19.49 16.77 14.31
N GLU A 397 19.17 16.44 15.59
CA GLU A 397 19.06 17.43 16.70
C GLU A 397 20.24 18.39 16.81
N ASN A 398 21.45 17.92 16.60
CA ASN A 398 22.68 18.68 16.80
C ASN A 398 23.14 19.43 15.54
N GLY A 399 22.43 19.29 14.42
CA GLY A 399 22.85 19.87 13.16
C GLY A 399 24.12 19.26 12.54
N SER A 400 24.62 18.18 13.11
CA SER A 400 25.86 17.53 12.66
C SER A 400 25.67 16.56 11.48
N PHE A 401 24.44 16.09 11.25
CA PHE A 401 24.07 15.23 10.14
C PHE A 401 22.93 15.82 9.35
N ILE A 402 23.08 15.86 8.04
CA ILE A 402 22.03 16.25 7.08
C ILE A 402 21.80 15.11 6.11
N HIS A 403 20.55 14.76 5.92
CA HIS A 403 20.07 13.98 4.78
C HIS A 403 19.43 14.92 3.76
N LEU A 404 19.87 14.80 2.51
CA LEU A 404 19.37 15.60 1.39
C LEU A 404 18.80 14.68 0.31
N ASN A 405 17.52 14.83 0.01
CA ASN A 405 16.88 14.14 -1.10
C ASN A 405 16.90 15.02 -2.36
N LEU A 406 17.61 14.60 -3.40
CA LEU A 406 17.69 15.33 -4.65
C LEU A 406 16.35 15.39 -5.42
N ASP A 407 15.46 14.44 -5.17
CA ASP A 407 14.17 14.42 -5.86
C ASP A 407 13.28 15.60 -5.44
N GLU A 408 13.49 16.15 -4.23
CA GLU A 408 12.85 17.40 -3.80
C GLU A 408 13.32 18.61 -4.61
N PHE A 409 14.49 18.53 -5.26
CA PHE A 409 14.98 19.58 -6.14
C PHE A 409 14.28 19.61 -7.50
N VAL A 410 13.83 18.49 -8.02
CA VAL A 410 13.24 18.38 -9.37
C VAL A 410 11.82 18.90 -9.42
N SER A 411 11.03 18.63 -8.41
CA SER A 411 9.65 19.12 -8.34
C SER A 411 9.53 20.64 -8.43
N SER A 412 10.58 21.39 -8.11
CA SER A 412 10.59 22.85 -8.17
C SER A 412 11.25 23.44 -9.43
N GLU A 413 12.09 22.70 -10.18
CA GLU A 413 12.57 23.15 -11.49
C GLU A 413 11.46 23.21 -12.52
N ILE A 414 10.50 22.29 -12.45
CA ILE A 414 9.27 22.34 -13.26
C ILE A 414 8.48 23.60 -12.91
N LEU A 415 8.44 24.00 -11.63
CA LEU A 415 7.76 25.21 -11.17
C LEU A 415 8.55 26.51 -11.44
N SER A 416 9.88 26.49 -11.42
CA SER A 416 10.71 27.69 -11.64
C SER A 416 10.91 28.02 -13.12
N LYS A 417 10.89 27.04 -14.02
CA LYS A 417 10.84 27.28 -15.49
C LYS A 417 9.51 27.88 -15.95
N LYS A 418 8.46 27.83 -15.12
CA LYS A 418 7.16 28.48 -15.40
C LYS A 418 7.23 30.02 -15.43
N ASN A 419 8.24 30.65 -14.85
CA ASN A 419 8.27 32.11 -14.71
C ASN A 419 9.00 32.90 -15.82
N ASN A 420 9.62 32.21 -16.81
CA ASN A 420 10.46 32.90 -17.80
C ASN A 420 10.22 32.58 -19.27
N SER A 421 9.13 31.91 -19.64
CA SER A 421 8.76 31.80 -21.05
C SER A 421 7.25 31.89 -21.21
N GLN A 422 6.82 32.80 -22.05
CA GLN A 422 5.47 32.79 -22.66
C GLN A 422 5.30 31.49 -23.45
N ILE A 423 5.16 30.38 -22.77
CA ILE A 423 4.78 29.10 -23.36
C ILE A 423 3.26 29.03 -23.27
N ASN A 424 2.64 28.85 -24.42
CA ASN A 424 1.20 28.79 -24.60
C ASN A 424 0.48 28.08 -23.45
N ASP A 425 -0.53 28.74 -22.86
CA ASP A 425 -1.43 28.23 -21.81
C ASP A 425 -1.98 26.81 -22.06
N SER A 426 -2.00 26.40 -23.32
CA SER A 426 -2.46 25.07 -23.72
C SER A 426 -1.48 23.93 -23.37
N LEU A 427 -0.16 24.19 -23.30
CA LEU A 427 0.84 23.18 -22.93
C LEU A 427 0.94 23.03 -21.41
N ILE A 428 0.73 24.10 -20.66
CA ILE A 428 0.76 24.09 -19.20
C ILE A 428 -0.46 23.33 -18.64
N LYS A 429 -1.65 23.54 -19.24
CA LYS A 429 -2.85 22.77 -18.89
C LYS A 429 -2.69 21.27 -19.11
N ASN A 430 -1.92 20.85 -20.12
CA ASN A 430 -1.68 19.43 -20.42
C ASN A 430 -0.72 18.75 -19.43
N PHE A 431 0.05 19.50 -18.62
CA PHE A 431 0.90 18.95 -17.57
C PHE A 431 0.21 18.92 -16.18
N GLU A 432 -0.77 19.82 -15.97
CA GLU A 432 -1.56 19.84 -14.73
C GLU A 432 -2.72 18.85 -14.75
N ASN A 433 -3.21 18.51 -15.95
CA ASN A 433 -4.31 17.58 -16.12
C ASN A 433 -4.09 16.75 -17.41
N PRO A 434 -3.53 15.53 -17.31
CA PRO A 434 -3.22 14.73 -18.49
C PRO A 434 -4.48 14.29 -19.27
N PHE A 435 -5.67 14.45 -18.69
CA PHE A 435 -6.95 14.06 -19.29
C PHE A 435 -7.81 15.29 -19.56
N LEU A 436 -8.59 15.25 -20.66
CA LEU A 436 -9.60 16.25 -20.97
C LEU A 436 -10.92 15.86 -20.32
N ASP A 437 -11.71 16.84 -19.88
CA ASP A 437 -13.03 16.61 -19.32
C ASP A 437 -13.91 15.83 -20.31
N ASN A 438 -14.59 14.81 -19.82
CA ASN A 438 -15.38 13.83 -20.60
C ASN A 438 -14.54 12.93 -21.54
N GLU A 439 -13.24 12.84 -21.34
CA GLU A 439 -12.40 11.90 -22.09
C GLU A 439 -12.54 10.48 -21.53
N LEU A 440 -12.53 9.48 -22.46
CA LEU A 440 -12.48 8.08 -22.05
C LEU A 440 -11.10 7.73 -21.49
N VAL A 441 -11.10 7.16 -20.30
CA VAL A 441 -9.90 6.69 -19.60
C VAL A 441 -10.03 5.23 -19.25
N ILE A 442 -8.89 4.56 -19.11
CA ILE A 442 -8.82 3.18 -18.60
C ILE A 442 -8.15 3.18 -17.25
N HIS A 443 -8.84 2.70 -16.25
CA HIS A 443 -8.22 2.30 -14.99
C HIS A 443 -7.75 0.85 -15.08
N VAL A 444 -6.53 0.57 -14.64
CA VAL A 444 -5.91 -0.76 -14.74
C VAL A 444 -6.81 -1.86 -14.16
N ASP A 445 -7.51 -1.61 -13.07
CA ASP A 445 -8.31 -2.62 -12.37
C ASP A 445 -9.81 -2.54 -12.64
N TYR A 446 -10.33 -1.39 -13.09
CA TYR A 446 -11.77 -1.15 -13.23
C TYR A 446 -12.23 -0.94 -14.68
N GLY A 447 -11.32 -0.84 -15.64
CA GLY A 447 -11.67 -0.73 -17.05
C GLY A 447 -11.97 0.66 -17.53
N VAL A 448 -12.82 0.76 -18.55
CA VAL A 448 -13.12 1.98 -19.29
C VAL A 448 -14.20 2.79 -18.57
N GLY A 449 -13.86 4.03 -18.21
CA GLY A 449 -14.77 5.03 -17.66
C GLY A 449 -14.59 6.39 -18.33
N ILE A 450 -15.38 7.37 -17.92
CA ILE A 450 -15.29 8.76 -18.36
C ILE A 450 -14.62 9.60 -17.27
N TYR A 451 -13.57 10.31 -17.61
CA TYR A 451 -12.94 11.26 -16.74
C TYR A 451 -13.81 12.52 -16.59
N GLU A 452 -14.17 12.89 -15.37
CA GLU A 452 -14.99 14.06 -15.06
C GLU A 452 -14.22 15.24 -14.46
N GLY A 453 -12.92 15.07 -14.23
CA GLY A 453 -12.11 16.14 -13.66
C GLY A 453 -11.36 15.71 -12.40
N LEU A 454 -10.67 16.67 -11.81
CA LEU A 454 -10.06 16.53 -10.48
C LEU A 454 -11.01 17.10 -9.44
N GLU A 455 -11.27 16.33 -8.40
CA GLU A 455 -12.09 16.74 -7.26
C GLU A 455 -11.24 16.74 -5.99
N VAL A 456 -11.21 17.88 -5.31
CA VAL A 456 -10.52 17.98 -4.01
C VAL A 456 -11.49 17.48 -2.95
N LEU A 457 -11.23 16.28 -2.46
CA LEU A 457 -11.96 15.79 -1.31
C LEU A 457 -11.25 16.29 -0.06
N LYS A 458 -11.95 17.14 0.67
CA LYS A 458 -11.50 17.63 1.97
C LYS A 458 -11.77 16.54 3.01
N THR A 459 -10.79 15.68 3.20
CA THR A 459 -10.69 14.98 4.47
C THR A 459 -10.14 15.96 5.49
N ASN A 460 -10.63 15.92 6.71
CA ASN A 460 -10.34 16.92 7.75
C ASN A 460 -8.86 17.04 8.15
N SER A 461 -7.96 16.27 7.55
CA SER A 461 -6.52 16.30 7.79
C SER A 461 -5.67 16.65 6.57
N SER A 462 -6.24 16.58 5.38
CA SER A 462 -5.55 16.94 4.14
C SER A 462 -6.57 17.21 3.04
N GLU A 463 -6.35 18.27 2.28
CA GLU A 463 -6.97 18.41 0.98
C GLU A 463 -6.18 17.50 0.04
N GLU A 464 -6.77 16.40 -0.37
CA GLU A 464 -6.19 15.53 -1.39
C GLU A 464 -7.00 15.63 -2.69
N GLU A 465 -6.28 15.68 -3.81
CA GLU A 465 -6.89 15.69 -5.12
C GLU A 465 -7.13 14.26 -5.60
N TYR A 466 -8.33 14.03 -6.11
CA TYR A 466 -8.76 12.76 -6.69
C TYR A 466 -9.15 12.94 -8.15
N ILE A 467 -8.78 11.96 -8.97
CA ILE A 467 -9.28 11.80 -10.33
C ILE A 467 -10.68 11.19 -10.22
N LYS A 468 -11.71 11.92 -10.68
CA LYS A 468 -13.07 11.43 -10.72
C LYS A 468 -13.35 10.75 -12.05
N ILE A 469 -13.77 9.49 -11.99
CA ILE A 469 -14.08 8.69 -13.17
C ILE A 469 -15.50 8.12 -13.02
N THR A 470 -16.35 8.35 -14.01
CA THR A 470 -17.71 7.81 -14.04
C THR A 470 -17.78 6.59 -14.94
N TYR A 471 -18.41 5.54 -14.46
CA TYR A 471 -18.60 4.24 -15.08
C TYR A 471 -20.06 4.02 -15.49
N HIS A 472 -20.40 2.78 -15.93
CA HIS A 472 -21.77 2.41 -16.29
C HIS A 472 -22.73 2.65 -15.10
N GLU A 473 -23.96 3.05 -15.38
CA GLU A 473 -25.00 3.38 -14.38
C GLU A 473 -24.64 4.52 -13.41
N ASN A 474 -23.75 5.44 -13.84
CA ASN A 474 -23.26 6.56 -13.03
C ASN A 474 -22.50 6.13 -11.76
N GLU A 475 -21.90 4.93 -11.75
CA GLU A 475 -20.97 4.54 -10.70
C GLU A 475 -19.74 5.44 -10.76
N ILE A 476 -19.29 5.98 -9.62
CA ILE A 476 -18.16 6.93 -9.56
C ILE A 476 -16.98 6.27 -8.83
N LEU A 477 -15.81 6.41 -9.43
CA LEU A 477 -14.52 6.01 -8.84
C LEU A 477 -13.69 7.26 -8.58
N TYR A 478 -13.21 7.40 -7.33
CA TYR A 478 -12.24 8.42 -6.95
C TYR A 478 -10.85 7.79 -6.83
N VAL A 479 -9.96 8.14 -7.76
CA VAL A 479 -8.57 7.65 -7.75
C VAL A 479 -7.68 8.75 -7.18
N PRO A 480 -6.97 8.52 -6.07
CA PRO A 480 -6.03 9.49 -5.53
C PRO A 480 -5.02 9.94 -6.61
N ILE A 481 -4.70 11.23 -6.69
CA ILE A 481 -3.78 11.76 -7.71
C ILE A 481 -2.42 11.05 -7.69
N ARG A 482 -1.98 10.57 -6.53
CA ARG A 482 -0.75 9.77 -6.36
C ARG A 482 -0.81 8.41 -7.08
N GLN A 483 -2.02 7.92 -7.39
CA GLN A 483 -2.27 6.69 -8.13
C GLN A 483 -2.65 6.96 -9.60
N SER A 484 -2.43 8.17 -10.09
CA SER A 484 -2.71 8.54 -11.49
C SER A 484 -2.04 7.63 -12.53
N TYR A 485 -0.96 6.93 -12.14
CA TYR A 485 -0.30 5.92 -12.97
C TYR A 485 -1.18 4.69 -13.26
N LEU A 486 -2.24 4.46 -12.49
CA LEU A 486 -3.24 3.42 -12.75
C LEU A 486 -4.25 3.82 -13.82
N VAL A 487 -4.27 5.10 -14.21
CA VAL A 487 -5.21 5.65 -15.18
C VAL A 487 -4.46 6.06 -16.44
N SER A 488 -4.94 5.62 -17.59
CA SER A 488 -4.35 5.98 -18.89
C SER A 488 -5.44 6.43 -19.87
N LYS A 489 -5.05 7.23 -20.88
CA LYS A 489 -5.98 7.62 -21.96
C LYS A 489 -6.41 6.42 -22.76
N PHE A 490 -7.71 6.30 -23.02
CA PHE A 490 -8.23 5.33 -23.95
C PHE A 490 -8.18 5.89 -25.36
N GLN A 491 -7.15 5.49 -26.11
CA GLN A 491 -7.00 5.90 -27.52
C GLN A 491 -7.90 5.05 -28.42
N THR A 492 -8.99 5.61 -28.88
CA THR A 492 -9.86 4.99 -29.87
C THR A 492 -10.17 5.97 -30.99
N THR A 493 -10.33 5.46 -32.21
CA THR A 493 -10.77 6.23 -33.37
C THR A 493 -12.28 6.46 -33.40
N GLN A 494 -13.03 5.79 -32.51
CA GLN A 494 -14.50 5.91 -32.40
C GLN A 494 -14.85 6.17 -30.92
N THR A 495 -15.14 7.40 -30.57
CA THR A 495 -15.54 7.82 -29.22
C THR A 495 -17.05 7.74 -28.94
N GLU A 496 -17.90 7.75 -29.97
CA GLU A 496 -19.35 7.73 -29.81
C GLU A 496 -19.88 6.30 -29.66
N GLY A 497 -20.58 6.04 -28.55
CA GLY A 497 -21.34 4.80 -28.32
C GLY A 497 -20.56 3.64 -27.71
N MET A 498 -19.38 3.87 -27.15
CA MET A 498 -18.62 2.81 -26.47
C MET A 498 -19.24 2.50 -25.11
N PRO A 499 -19.54 1.22 -24.80
CA PRO A 499 -20.08 0.87 -23.50
C PRO A 499 -19.01 1.05 -22.41
N LEU A 500 -19.36 1.77 -21.35
CA LEU A 500 -18.55 1.89 -20.15
C LEU A 500 -18.53 0.54 -19.41
N ASP A 501 -17.41 0.23 -18.79
CA ASP A 501 -17.34 -0.92 -17.89
C ASP A 501 -18.09 -0.58 -16.58
N SER A 502 -18.45 -1.59 -15.79
CA SER A 502 -19.14 -1.42 -14.52
C SER A 502 -18.21 -1.85 -13.40
N LEU A 503 -18.16 -1.08 -12.32
CA LEU A 503 -17.36 -1.37 -11.12
C LEU A 503 -17.81 -2.68 -10.44
N SER A 504 -19.11 -3.00 -10.55
CA SER A 504 -19.74 -4.17 -9.96
C SER A 504 -19.55 -5.46 -10.76
N SER A 505 -19.00 -5.41 -12.00
CA SER A 505 -18.91 -6.57 -12.89
C SER A 505 -17.49 -7.11 -13.07
N ASN A 506 -17.35 -8.45 -13.07
CA ASN A 506 -16.07 -9.12 -13.35
C ASN A 506 -15.67 -9.13 -14.84
N LYS A 507 -16.43 -8.48 -15.72
CA LYS A 507 -16.17 -8.50 -17.17
C LYS A 507 -14.82 -7.91 -17.52
N TRP A 508 -14.40 -6.86 -16.85
CA TRP A 508 -13.08 -6.25 -17.05
C TRP A 508 -11.94 -7.17 -16.61
N LYS A 509 -12.04 -7.79 -15.43
CA LYS A 509 -11.06 -8.77 -14.94
C LYS A 509 -10.84 -9.88 -15.98
N ILE A 510 -11.92 -10.42 -16.55
CA ILE A 510 -11.85 -11.45 -17.60
C ILE A 510 -11.20 -10.92 -18.88
N LYS A 511 -11.53 -9.69 -19.32
CA LYS A 511 -10.90 -9.05 -20.49
C LYS A 511 -9.40 -8.84 -20.26
N LYS A 512 -9.03 -8.34 -19.07
CA LYS A 512 -7.64 -8.10 -18.65
C LYS A 512 -6.83 -9.40 -18.63
N GLU A 513 -7.35 -10.48 -18.06
CA GLU A 513 -6.71 -11.79 -18.06
C GLU A 513 -6.48 -12.33 -19.48
N LYS A 514 -7.51 -12.25 -20.33
CA LYS A 514 -7.38 -12.67 -21.73
C LYS A 514 -6.33 -11.84 -22.49
N ALA A 515 -6.28 -10.54 -22.25
CA ALA A 515 -5.29 -9.66 -22.86
C ALA A 515 -3.88 -9.97 -22.35
N LYS A 516 -3.73 -10.22 -21.03
CA LYS A 516 -2.47 -10.61 -20.39
C LYS A 516 -1.95 -11.93 -20.96
N LEU A 517 -2.80 -12.95 -21.10
CA LEU A 517 -2.45 -14.23 -21.71
C LEU A 517 -1.98 -14.06 -23.16
N LYS A 518 -2.71 -13.28 -23.97
CA LYS A 518 -2.29 -13.00 -25.35
C LYS A 518 -0.95 -12.26 -25.45
N ALA A 519 -0.72 -11.29 -24.54
CA ALA A 519 0.56 -10.57 -24.50
C ALA A 519 1.72 -11.48 -24.11
N LEU A 520 1.49 -12.42 -23.17
CA LEU A 520 2.48 -13.43 -22.78
C LEU A 520 2.77 -14.43 -23.92
N ASP A 521 1.75 -14.85 -24.66
CA ASP A 521 1.91 -15.75 -25.82
C ASP A 521 2.74 -15.04 -26.91
N HIS A 522 2.44 -13.76 -27.21
CA HIS A 522 3.24 -12.99 -28.17
C HIS A 522 4.68 -12.75 -27.68
N ALA A 523 4.89 -12.50 -26.38
CA ALA A 523 6.22 -12.35 -25.81
C ALA A 523 7.03 -13.65 -25.90
N ALA A 524 6.39 -14.79 -25.63
CA ALA A 524 7.02 -16.10 -25.77
C ALA A 524 7.38 -16.41 -27.24
N GLU A 525 6.52 -16.04 -28.19
CA GLU A 525 6.76 -16.18 -29.62
C GLU A 525 7.92 -15.31 -30.10
N LEU A 526 8.00 -14.06 -29.63
CA LEU A 526 9.13 -13.16 -29.90
C LEU A 526 10.46 -13.69 -29.34
N LEU A 527 10.44 -14.22 -28.11
CA LEU A 527 11.63 -14.84 -27.50
C LEU A 527 12.09 -16.10 -28.26
N ASP A 528 11.15 -16.93 -28.75
CA ASP A 528 11.48 -18.10 -29.57
C ASP A 528 12.11 -17.68 -30.93
N ILE A 529 11.60 -16.61 -31.55
CA ILE A 529 12.16 -16.04 -32.77
C ILE A 529 13.57 -15.46 -32.52
N GLU A 530 13.78 -14.74 -31.41
CA GLU A 530 15.09 -14.21 -31.03
C GLU A 530 16.09 -15.32 -30.68
N SER A 531 15.65 -16.39 -30.01
CA SER A 531 16.52 -17.52 -29.65
C SER A 531 16.97 -18.35 -30.85
N ARG A 532 16.30 -18.23 -32.02
CA ARG A 532 16.63 -18.90 -33.28
C ARG A 532 17.52 -18.03 -34.22
N ARG A 533 17.75 -16.79 -33.83
CA ARG A 533 18.74 -15.90 -34.51
C ARG A 533 20.10 -16.00 -33.87
#